data_138ced9a2a19c807802bb228721f9f79
#
_entry.id   138ced9a2a19c807802bb228721f9f79
#
_cell.length_a   1.000
_cell.length_b   1.000
_cell.length_c   1.000
_cell.angle_alpha   90.00
_cell.angle_beta   90.00
_cell.angle_gamma   90.00
#
_symmetry.space_group_name_H-M   'P 1'
#
loop_
_entity.id
_entity.type
_entity.pdbx_description
1 polymer ?
#
loop_
_entity_poly.entity_id
_entity_poly.type
_entity_poly.pdbx_seq_one_letter_code
_entity_poly.pdbx_strand_id
1 'polypeptide(L)'
;MLEKMVSIITINYNGFEDTCELIDSLSENETYPYELIVVDNASEINEAEKLQDIYPKIRVIRSDRNLGFAGGNNLGYRYASGFYILYMNNDMIVKAPFLKSLIDRLGDSCVGLVSPKIKYSYAPDIIQYAGYTAMTSITIRNQLIGMGEKDMGQYNQARKTAFAHGACMLTTRTVIEKVGKMTEVYFLFYEELDWSLQVCQSGYSVWYEPASTVFHKESMTIKRGTPIRCYYLTRSR
;
A
#
# COMPACT_ATOMS: atom_id res chain seq x y z
N MET A 1 21.36 -15.21 4.01
CA MET A 1 19.88 -15.30 4.06
C MET A 1 19.37 -13.87 4.25
N LEU A 2 18.42 -13.42 3.40
CA LEU A 2 17.74 -12.15 3.64
C LEU A 2 17.06 -12.21 5.01
N GLU A 3 17.18 -11.16 5.81
CA GLU A 3 16.48 -11.10 7.10
C GLU A 3 14.98 -11.23 6.89
N LYS A 4 14.33 -12.03 7.73
CA LYS A 4 12.85 -12.15 7.75
C LYS A 4 12.23 -10.88 8.36
N MET A 5 12.59 -9.74 7.79
CA MET A 5 12.19 -8.38 8.17
C MET A 5 11.29 -7.81 7.08
N VAL A 6 10.45 -6.85 7.43
CA VAL A 6 9.62 -6.11 6.48
C VAL A 6 10.31 -4.81 6.09
N SER A 7 10.45 -4.56 4.79
CA SER A 7 10.72 -3.20 4.30
C SER A 7 9.39 -2.53 4.00
N ILE A 8 9.02 -1.55 4.82
CA ILE A 8 7.85 -0.69 4.60
C ILE A 8 8.30 0.45 3.70
N ILE A 9 7.65 0.59 2.54
CA ILE A 9 7.91 1.64 1.56
C ILE A 9 6.71 2.55 1.51
N THR A 10 6.93 3.84 1.74
CA THR A 10 5.89 4.87 1.65
C THR A 10 6.36 6.02 0.77
N ILE A 11 5.41 6.63 0.05
CA ILE A 11 5.67 7.77 -0.81
C ILE A 11 5.14 9.03 -0.14
N ASN A 12 6.00 10.01 0.01
CA ASN A 12 5.64 11.35 0.42
C ASN A 12 5.62 12.28 -0.80
N TYR A 13 4.57 13.06 -0.96
CA TYR A 13 4.47 14.13 -1.95
C TYR A 13 3.61 15.27 -1.40
N ASN A 14 4.26 16.35 -0.92
CA ASN A 14 3.59 17.46 -0.23
C ASN A 14 2.68 16.98 0.92
N GLY A 15 3.11 15.97 1.67
CA GLY A 15 2.31 15.29 2.69
C GLY A 15 3.08 15.06 3.99
N PHE A 16 3.89 16.04 4.39
CA PHE A 16 4.80 15.95 5.52
C PHE A 16 4.11 15.50 6.82
N GLU A 17 3.00 16.14 7.18
CA GLU A 17 2.26 15.83 8.41
C GLU A 17 1.69 14.42 8.40
N ASP A 18 1.11 13.98 7.29
CA ASP A 18 0.59 12.62 7.13
C ASP A 18 1.71 11.59 7.27
N THR A 19 2.88 11.88 6.66
CA THR A 19 4.05 11.01 6.76
C THR A 19 4.58 10.92 8.19
N CYS A 20 4.64 12.03 8.92
CA CYS A 20 5.03 12.02 10.33
C CYS A 20 4.06 11.17 11.17
N GLU A 21 2.74 11.35 11.00
CA GLU A 21 1.75 10.57 11.73
C GLU A 21 1.84 9.05 11.42
N LEU A 22 2.12 8.67 10.16
CA LEU A 22 2.38 7.27 9.82
C LEU A 22 3.60 6.74 10.58
N ILE A 23 4.73 7.48 10.55
CA ILE A 23 5.98 7.07 11.22
C ILE A 23 5.74 6.87 12.72
N ASP A 24 5.10 7.85 13.36
CA ASP A 24 4.81 7.81 14.79
C ASP A 24 3.88 6.63 15.12
N SER A 25 2.79 6.45 14.37
CA SER A 25 1.84 5.36 14.60
C SER A 25 2.45 3.97 14.39
N LEU A 26 3.37 3.80 13.42
CA LEU A 26 4.14 2.57 13.24
C LEU A 26 5.08 2.33 14.43
N SER A 27 5.80 3.34 14.85
CA SER A 27 6.77 3.22 15.94
C SER A 27 6.11 2.89 17.28
N GLU A 28 4.89 3.37 17.51
CA GLU A 28 4.12 3.14 18.73
C GLU A 28 3.43 1.78 18.77
N ASN A 29 2.98 1.27 17.61
CA ASN A 29 2.03 0.16 17.59
C ASN A 29 2.53 -1.10 16.88
N GLU A 30 3.59 -1.05 16.04
CA GLU A 30 4.08 -2.24 15.38
C GLU A 30 5.26 -2.85 16.13
N THR A 31 5.21 -4.17 16.30
CA THR A 31 6.20 -4.93 17.07
C THR A 31 7.04 -5.88 16.23
N TYR A 32 6.58 -6.19 15.01
CA TYR A 32 7.34 -7.03 14.09
C TYR A 32 8.54 -6.26 13.53
N PRO A 33 9.74 -6.88 13.39
CA PRO A 33 10.91 -6.18 12.86
C PRO A 33 10.68 -5.59 11.47
N TYR A 34 10.89 -4.28 11.31
CA TYR A 34 10.79 -3.59 10.04
C TYR A 34 11.86 -2.51 9.87
N GLU A 35 12.14 -2.17 8.64
CA GLU A 35 12.75 -0.90 8.24
C GLU A 35 11.71 -0.04 7.53
N LEU A 36 11.80 1.28 7.67
CA LEU A 36 10.93 2.22 6.98
C LEU A 36 11.73 3.03 5.97
N ILE A 37 11.24 3.04 4.74
CA ILE A 37 11.81 3.76 3.61
C ILE A 37 10.76 4.76 3.12
N VAL A 38 11.06 6.04 3.29
CA VAL A 38 10.22 7.13 2.81
C VAL A 38 10.83 7.66 1.51
N VAL A 39 10.04 7.67 0.44
CA VAL A 39 10.42 8.29 -0.83
C VAL A 39 9.73 9.64 -0.94
N ASP A 40 10.47 10.72 -0.75
CA ASP A 40 9.99 12.06 -1.10
C ASP A 40 10.01 12.21 -2.62
N ASN A 41 8.82 12.17 -3.18
CA ASN A 41 8.58 12.08 -4.62
C ASN A 41 8.60 13.47 -5.30
N ALA A 42 9.62 14.28 -4.99
CA ALA A 42 9.81 15.66 -5.42
C ALA A 42 8.76 16.64 -4.85
N SER A 43 8.55 16.63 -3.54
CA SER A 43 7.76 17.66 -2.86
C SER A 43 8.29 19.06 -3.16
N GLU A 44 7.40 20.05 -3.24
CA GLU A 44 7.75 21.45 -3.59
C GLU A 44 8.77 22.04 -2.61
N ILE A 45 8.61 21.73 -1.33
CA ILE A 45 9.60 22.02 -0.28
C ILE A 45 10.42 20.75 -0.07
N ASN A 46 11.69 20.86 0.32
CA ASN A 46 12.52 19.71 0.65
C ASN A 46 12.05 19.05 1.96
N GLU A 47 10.98 18.23 1.85
CA GLU A 47 10.44 17.51 3.00
C GLU A 47 11.32 16.33 3.41
N ALA A 48 12.14 15.79 2.48
CA ALA A 48 13.08 14.71 2.78
C ALA A 48 14.10 15.08 3.87
N GLU A 49 14.67 16.29 3.79
CA GLU A 49 15.63 16.78 4.78
C GLU A 49 14.97 16.91 6.15
N LYS A 50 13.78 17.53 6.21
CA LYS A 50 13.02 17.67 7.45
C LYS A 50 12.67 16.33 8.09
N LEU A 51 12.22 15.36 7.28
CA LEU A 51 11.90 14.01 7.75
C LEU A 51 13.13 13.30 8.30
N GLN A 52 14.28 13.41 7.60
CA GLN A 52 15.52 12.78 8.04
C GLN A 52 16.05 13.39 9.35
N ASP A 53 15.88 14.71 9.55
CA ASP A 53 16.28 15.39 10.78
C ASP A 53 15.43 14.95 12.00
N ILE A 54 14.11 14.82 11.82
CA ILE A 54 13.19 14.41 12.89
C ILE A 54 13.30 12.90 13.16
N TYR A 55 13.46 12.10 12.11
CA TYR A 55 13.47 10.64 12.20
C TYR A 55 14.81 10.05 11.69
N PRO A 56 15.91 10.20 12.41
CA PRO A 56 17.26 9.80 11.93
C PRO A 56 17.42 8.29 11.73
N LYS A 57 16.50 7.47 12.25
CA LYS A 57 16.55 6.00 12.12
C LYS A 57 15.87 5.47 10.87
N ILE A 58 15.04 6.25 10.20
CA ILE A 58 14.41 5.85 8.95
C ILE A 58 15.31 6.19 7.77
N ARG A 59 15.06 5.57 6.64
CA ARG A 59 15.73 5.92 5.39
C ARG A 59 14.84 6.84 4.57
N VAL A 60 15.28 8.07 4.33
CA VAL A 60 14.58 9.00 3.44
C VAL A 60 15.34 9.14 2.13
N ILE A 61 14.63 9.08 1.02
CA ILE A 61 15.17 9.18 -0.34
C ILE A 61 14.38 10.27 -1.06
N ARG A 62 15.08 11.26 -1.62
CA ARG A 62 14.45 12.27 -2.46
C ARG A 62 14.60 11.92 -3.93
N SER A 63 13.48 11.98 -4.67
CA SER A 63 13.48 11.92 -6.13
C SER A 63 13.61 13.31 -6.73
N ASP A 64 14.27 13.44 -7.86
CA ASP A 64 14.42 14.71 -8.58
C ASP A 64 13.13 15.14 -9.29
N ARG A 65 12.19 14.22 -9.48
CA ARG A 65 10.90 14.46 -10.13
C ARG A 65 9.83 13.58 -9.54
N ASN A 66 8.56 13.98 -9.66
CA ASN A 66 7.45 13.13 -9.30
C ASN A 66 7.33 11.94 -10.25
N LEU A 67 7.56 10.74 -9.74
CA LEU A 67 7.57 9.46 -10.46
C LEU A 67 6.17 8.79 -10.50
N GLY A 68 5.16 9.40 -9.88
CA GLY A 68 3.88 8.77 -9.64
C GLY A 68 3.95 7.67 -8.59
N PHE A 69 2.87 6.89 -8.45
CA PHE A 69 2.77 5.87 -7.41
C PHE A 69 3.71 4.68 -7.69
N ALA A 70 3.64 4.07 -8.87
CA ALA A 70 4.47 2.91 -9.21
C ALA A 70 5.97 3.26 -9.18
N GLY A 71 6.36 4.39 -9.79
CA GLY A 71 7.77 4.79 -9.87
C GLY A 71 8.37 5.11 -8.49
N GLY A 72 7.61 5.80 -7.62
CA GLY A 72 8.03 6.09 -6.25
C GLY A 72 8.24 4.80 -5.43
N ASN A 73 7.29 3.88 -5.48
CA ASN A 73 7.41 2.58 -4.81
C ASN A 73 8.57 1.74 -5.37
N ASN A 74 8.76 1.73 -6.67
CA ASN A 74 9.88 1.04 -7.32
C ASN A 74 11.23 1.66 -6.95
N LEU A 75 11.29 2.98 -6.75
CA LEU A 75 12.49 3.65 -6.25
C LEU A 75 12.78 3.19 -4.81
N GLY A 76 11.79 3.21 -3.92
CA GLY A 76 11.93 2.72 -2.55
C GLY A 76 12.38 1.26 -2.49
N TYR A 77 11.82 0.40 -3.35
CA TYR A 77 12.21 -1.02 -3.42
C TYR A 77 13.71 -1.24 -3.70
N ARG A 78 14.38 -0.36 -4.43
CA ARG A 78 15.83 -0.46 -4.70
C ARG A 78 16.67 -0.37 -3.43
N TYR A 79 16.13 0.24 -2.38
CA TYR A 79 16.80 0.44 -1.10
C TYR A 79 16.31 -0.51 -0.01
N ALA A 80 15.30 -1.33 -0.32
CA ALA A 80 14.75 -2.30 0.60
C ALA A 80 15.72 -3.47 0.83
N SER A 81 15.91 -3.86 2.09
CA SER A 81 16.78 -4.99 2.49
C SER A 81 15.98 -6.18 3.00
N GLY A 82 14.74 -5.99 3.44
CA GLY A 82 13.88 -7.03 3.96
C GLY A 82 13.43 -8.05 2.92
N PHE A 83 13.06 -9.23 3.40
CA PHE A 83 12.44 -10.29 2.57
C PHE A 83 10.99 -9.97 2.21
N TYR A 84 10.24 -9.40 3.16
CA TYR A 84 8.88 -8.94 2.96
C TYR A 84 8.89 -7.47 2.54
N ILE A 85 8.07 -7.12 1.55
CA ILE A 85 7.95 -5.76 1.01
C ILE A 85 6.52 -5.30 1.22
N LEU A 86 6.33 -4.27 2.02
CA LEU A 86 5.05 -3.61 2.24
C LEU A 86 5.04 -2.27 1.52
N TYR A 87 4.14 -2.11 0.58
CA TYR A 87 3.80 -0.81 0.02
C TYR A 87 2.64 -0.21 0.84
N MET A 88 2.84 0.96 1.40
CA MET A 88 1.89 1.60 2.31
C MET A 88 1.82 3.10 2.05
N ASN A 89 0.61 3.64 1.88
CA ASN A 89 0.43 5.07 1.70
C ASN A 89 0.86 5.84 2.97
N ASN A 90 1.34 7.07 2.78
CA ASN A 90 1.77 7.92 3.88
C ASN A 90 0.63 8.46 4.77
N ASP A 91 -0.61 8.39 4.29
CA ASP A 91 -1.82 8.81 5.01
C ASP A 91 -2.55 7.64 5.72
N MET A 92 -1.81 6.57 6.00
CA MET A 92 -2.27 5.45 6.83
C MET A 92 -1.94 5.67 8.30
N ILE A 93 -2.77 5.11 9.17
CA ILE A 93 -2.57 5.10 10.63
C ILE A 93 -2.65 3.66 11.14
N VAL A 94 -1.67 3.29 11.96
CA VAL A 94 -1.59 1.98 12.62
C VAL A 94 -2.00 2.16 14.07
N LYS A 95 -2.93 1.33 14.57
CA LYS A 95 -3.43 1.39 15.96
C LYS A 95 -3.17 0.10 16.75
N ALA A 96 -2.64 -0.92 16.10
CA ALA A 96 -2.28 -2.20 16.71
C ALA A 96 -1.31 -2.94 15.78
N PRO A 97 -0.53 -3.94 16.26
CA PRO A 97 0.33 -4.76 15.43
C PRO A 97 -0.48 -5.43 14.30
N PHE A 98 0.01 -5.31 13.06
CA PHE A 98 -0.73 -5.80 11.89
C PHE A 98 0.12 -6.63 10.92
N LEU A 99 1.45 -6.51 10.96
CA LEU A 99 2.34 -7.18 10.01
C LEU A 99 2.33 -8.69 10.15
N LYS A 100 2.28 -9.21 11.39
CA LYS A 100 2.39 -10.65 11.65
C LYS A 100 1.32 -11.46 10.92
N SER A 101 0.05 -11.04 10.94
CA SER A 101 -1.04 -11.77 10.30
C SER A 101 -0.92 -11.75 8.77
N LEU A 102 -0.44 -10.65 8.18
CA LEU A 102 -0.15 -10.57 6.75
C LEU A 102 0.99 -11.51 6.35
N ILE A 103 2.05 -11.57 7.17
CA ILE A 103 3.21 -12.45 6.97
C ILE A 103 2.80 -13.91 7.06
N ASP A 104 1.97 -14.26 8.06
CA ASP A 104 1.47 -15.63 8.21
C ASP A 104 0.67 -16.08 6.98
N ARG A 105 -0.10 -15.18 6.36
CA ARG A 105 -0.81 -15.46 5.11
C ARG A 105 0.14 -15.71 3.95
N LEU A 106 1.24 -14.97 3.84
CA LEU A 106 2.30 -15.20 2.84
C LEU A 106 3.13 -16.46 3.09
N GLY A 107 2.95 -17.12 4.24
CA GLY A 107 3.55 -18.42 4.52
C GLY A 107 3.08 -19.53 3.56
N ASP A 108 1.90 -19.40 2.95
CA ASP A 108 1.47 -20.23 1.82
C ASP A 108 2.17 -19.75 0.53
N SER A 109 3.00 -20.60 -0.05
CA SER A 109 3.79 -20.30 -1.26
C SER A 109 2.95 -19.95 -2.50
N CYS A 110 1.65 -20.23 -2.49
CA CYS A 110 0.72 -19.86 -3.55
C CYS A 110 0.17 -18.42 -3.37
N VAL A 111 0.45 -17.76 -2.25
CA VAL A 111 0.00 -16.39 -2.00
C VAL A 111 1.08 -15.40 -2.45
N GLY A 112 0.71 -14.46 -3.34
CA GLY A 112 1.64 -13.46 -3.86
C GLY A 112 1.44 -12.07 -3.27
N LEU A 113 0.20 -11.69 -3.01
CA LEU A 113 -0.15 -10.39 -2.43
C LEU A 113 -1.18 -10.56 -1.32
N VAL A 114 -1.03 -9.75 -0.26
CA VAL A 114 -1.98 -9.70 0.86
C VAL A 114 -2.26 -8.24 1.21
N SER A 115 -3.54 -7.90 1.38
CA SER A 115 -3.96 -6.61 1.93
C SER A 115 -4.76 -6.80 3.22
N PRO A 116 -4.58 -5.91 4.22
CA PRO A 116 -5.36 -5.93 5.46
C PRO A 116 -6.80 -5.45 5.24
N LYS A 117 -7.64 -5.53 6.28
CA LYS A 117 -8.85 -4.74 6.38
C LYS A 117 -8.45 -3.25 6.48
N ILE A 118 -9.04 -2.41 5.64
CA ILE A 118 -8.81 -0.97 5.70
C ILE A 118 -10.10 -0.29 6.13
N LYS A 119 -10.00 0.58 7.13
CA LYS A 119 -11.09 1.41 7.63
C LYS A 119 -10.78 2.88 7.44
N TYR A 120 -11.80 3.73 7.44
CA TYR A 120 -11.57 5.17 7.42
C TYR A 120 -11.08 5.66 8.79
N SER A 121 -10.05 6.51 8.82
CA SER A 121 -9.51 7.03 10.08
C SER A 121 -10.48 7.99 10.78
N TYR A 122 -11.25 8.77 10.01
CA TYR A 122 -12.27 9.70 10.49
C TYR A 122 -13.60 9.00 10.86
N ALA A 123 -13.78 7.76 10.46
CA ALA A 123 -14.94 6.93 10.78
C ALA A 123 -14.49 5.48 11.03
N PRO A 124 -13.85 5.19 12.20
CA PRO A 124 -13.13 3.93 12.44
C PRO A 124 -14.02 2.69 12.49
N ASP A 125 -15.34 2.87 12.55
CA ASP A 125 -16.31 1.77 12.43
C ASP A 125 -16.70 1.48 10.96
N ILE A 126 -16.30 2.31 10.01
CA ILE A 126 -16.68 2.18 8.61
C ILE A 126 -15.54 1.58 7.80
N ILE A 127 -15.85 0.53 7.06
CA ILE A 127 -14.92 -0.18 6.19
C ILE A 127 -14.68 0.64 4.92
N GLN A 128 -13.43 0.75 4.52
CA GLN A 128 -13.05 1.23 3.20
C GLN A 128 -12.81 0.06 2.24
N TYR A 129 -12.13 -0.99 2.72
CA TYR A 129 -11.77 -2.14 1.91
C TYR A 129 -11.83 -3.44 2.73
N ALA A 130 -12.52 -4.42 2.16
CA ALA A 130 -12.53 -5.80 2.59
C ALA A 130 -12.37 -6.76 1.40
N GLY A 131 -11.64 -6.34 0.37
CA GLY A 131 -11.43 -7.05 -0.89
C GLY A 131 -12.01 -6.33 -2.09
N TYR A 132 -11.74 -6.86 -3.27
CA TYR A 132 -12.30 -6.42 -4.56
C TYR A 132 -13.08 -7.53 -5.24
N THR A 133 -14.15 -7.16 -5.95
CA THR A 133 -14.78 -8.05 -6.94
C THR A 133 -13.88 -8.21 -8.16
N ALA A 134 -14.08 -9.29 -8.92
CA ALA A 134 -13.44 -9.41 -10.23
C ALA A 134 -13.85 -8.26 -11.15
N MET A 135 -12.95 -7.89 -12.05
CA MET A 135 -13.23 -6.88 -13.07
C MET A 135 -14.22 -7.43 -14.11
N THR A 136 -15.20 -6.62 -14.49
CA THR A 136 -16.14 -6.98 -15.56
C THR A 136 -15.43 -6.95 -16.91
N SER A 137 -15.70 -7.94 -17.76
CA SER A 137 -15.05 -8.08 -19.07
C SER A 137 -15.41 -6.98 -20.09
N ILE A 138 -16.58 -6.34 -19.94
CA ILE A 138 -17.10 -5.35 -20.91
C ILE A 138 -16.77 -3.93 -20.44
N THR A 139 -17.06 -3.62 -19.17
CA THR A 139 -16.93 -2.24 -18.67
C THR A 139 -15.64 -1.97 -17.95
N ILE A 140 -14.81 -3.01 -17.72
CA ILE A 140 -13.55 -2.94 -16.99
C ILE A 140 -13.75 -2.23 -15.64
N ARG A 141 -14.79 -2.65 -14.90
CA ARG A 141 -15.12 -2.10 -13.58
C ARG A 141 -15.10 -3.19 -12.52
N ASN A 142 -14.60 -2.85 -11.37
CA ASN A 142 -14.65 -3.63 -10.14
C ASN A 142 -15.29 -2.81 -9.02
N GLN A 143 -15.55 -3.45 -7.90
CA GLN A 143 -16.10 -2.79 -6.71
C GLN A 143 -15.27 -3.17 -5.49
N LEU A 144 -15.08 -2.20 -4.61
CA LEU A 144 -14.58 -2.43 -3.26
C LEU A 144 -15.66 -3.13 -2.43
N ILE A 145 -15.33 -4.29 -1.88
CA ILE A 145 -16.22 -5.04 -1.02
C ILE A 145 -16.22 -4.37 0.36
N GLY A 146 -17.40 -4.17 0.93
CA GLY A 146 -17.60 -3.56 2.24
C GLY A 146 -17.44 -2.04 2.30
N MET A 147 -17.13 -1.38 1.18
CA MET A 147 -16.91 0.07 1.18
C MET A 147 -18.14 0.86 1.65
N GLY A 148 -17.95 1.66 2.70
CA GLY A 148 -19.00 2.47 3.31
C GLY A 148 -19.91 1.71 4.28
N GLU A 149 -19.70 0.40 4.47
CA GLU A 149 -20.45 -0.39 5.42
C GLU A 149 -19.87 -0.27 6.85
N LYS A 150 -20.75 -0.32 7.84
CA LYS A 150 -20.33 -0.45 9.24
C LYS A 150 -19.74 -1.84 9.49
N ASP A 151 -18.58 -1.90 10.14
CA ASP A 151 -17.93 -3.17 10.49
C ASP A 151 -18.65 -3.84 11.66
N MET A 152 -19.50 -4.83 11.35
CA MET A 152 -20.19 -5.67 12.30
C MET A 152 -19.57 -7.08 12.40
N GLY A 153 -18.35 -7.26 11.85
CA GLY A 153 -17.68 -8.55 11.77
C GLY A 153 -18.04 -9.39 10.54
N GLN A 154 -18.87 -8.88 9.63
CA GLN A 154 -19.33 -9.58 8.42
C GLN A 154 -18.20 -9.91 7.43
N TYR A 155 -17.04 -9.27 7.58
CA TYR A 155 -15.84 -9.49 6.76
C TYR A 155 -14.63 -9.97 7.58
N ASN A 156 -14.84 -10.71 8.67
CA ASN A 156 -13.78 -11.22 9.53
C ASN A 156 -13.21 -12.58 9.09
N GLN A 157 -13.50 -13.01 7.87
CA GLN A 157 -12.91 -14.22 7.29
C GLN A 157 -11.92 -13.85 6.18
N ALA A 158 -10.70 -14.40 6.27
CA ALA A 158 -9.71 -14.27 5.22
C ALA A 158 -10.20 -14.93 3.93
N ARG A 159 -9.96 -14.29 2.78
CA ARG A 159 -10.43 -14.80 1.49
C ARG A 159 -9.56 -14.34 0.33
N LYS A 160 -9.60 -15.07 -0.76
CA LYS A 160 -9.07 -14.60 -2.03
C LYS A 160 -9.86 -13.37 -2.51
N THR A 161 -9.15 -12.44 -3.09
CA THR A 161 -9.69 -11.22 -3.70
C THR A 161 -9.10 -11.05 -5.10
N ALA A 162 -9.77 -10.31 -5.97
CA ALA A 162 -9.27 -10.11 -7.32
C ALA A 162 -8.01 -9.22 -7.35
N PHE A 163 -7.93 -8.26 -6.43
CA PHE A 163 -6.84 -7.27 -6.38
C PHE A 163 -6.47 -6.94 -4.93
N ALA A 164 -5.20 -6.59 -4.73
CA ALA A 164 -4.74 -5.95 -3.51
C ALA A 164 -5.12 -4.46 -3.52
N HIS A 165 -5.15 -3.83 -2.34
CA HIS A 165 -5.43 -2.39 -2.24
C HIS A 165 -4.12 -1.60 -2.22
N GLY A 166 -3.97 -0.65 -3.14
CA GLY A 166 -2.75 0.15 -3.27
C GLY A 166 -2.33 0.91 -2.02
N ALA A 167 -3.28 1.25 -1.13
CA ALA A 167 -2.95 1.94 0.12
C ALA A 167 -2.19 1.06 1.13
N CYS A 168 -2.34 -0.28 1.08
CA CYS A 168 -1.58 -1.19 1.94
C CYS A 168 -1.57 -2.60 1.35
N MET A 169 -0.42 -3.06 0.85
CA MET A 169 -0.25 -4.39 0.27
C MET A 169 1.13 -4.96 0.57
N LEU A 170 1.15 -6.18 1.10
CA LEU A 170 2.36 -6.94 1.43
C LEU A 170 2.62 -8.02 0.39
N THR A 171 3.90 -8.20 0.06
CA THR A 171 4.39 -9.26 -0.82
C THR A 171 5.76 -9.76 -0.35
N THR A 172 6.36 -10.69 -1.07
CA THR A 172 7.73 -11.12 -0.86
C THR A 172 8.65 -10.67 -2.00
N ARG A 173 9.93 -10.54 -1.69
CA ARG A 173 10.97 -10.27 -2.70
C ARG A 173 10.95 -11.32 -3.81
N THR A 174 10.75 -12.59 -3.47
CA THR A 174 10.65 -13.69 -4.44
C THR A 174 9.51 -13.48 -5.46
N VAL A 175 8.36 -12.98 -5.00
CA VAL A 175 7.23 -12.66 -5.90
C VAL A 175 7.63 -11.52 -6.83
N ILE A 176 8.24 -10.44 -6.31
CA ILE A 176 8.68 -9.32 -7.14
C ILE A 176 9.73 -9.75 -8.17
N GLU A 177 10.69 -10.58 -7.77
CA GLU A 177 11.74 -11.09 -8.67
C GLU A 177 11.16 -11.97 -9.81
N LYS A 178 10.11 -12.73 -9.51
CA LYS A 178 9.46 -13.59 -10.52
C LYS A 178 8.48 -12.83 -11.42
N VAL A 179 7.68 -11.94 -10.85
CA VAL A 179 6.60 -11.24 -11.56
C VAL A 179 7.08 -9.94 -12.21
N GLY A 180 8.05 -9.30 -11.60
CA GLY A 180 8.46 -7.93 -11.91
C GLY A 180 7.86 -6.92 -10.94
N LYS A 181 8.38 -5.70 -11.00
CA LYS A 181 7.88 -4.54 -10.23
C LYS A 181 6.60 -4.00 -10.85
N MET A 182 5.91 -3.12 -10.13
CA MET A 182 4.77 -2.36 -10.68
C MET A 182 5.20 -1.60 -11.94
N THR A 183 4.35 -1.64 -12.98
CA THR A 183 4.64 -0.92 -14.23
C THR A 183 4.50 0.60 -14.03
N GLU A 184 5.48 1.35 -14.54
CA GLU A 184 5.53 2.81 -14.44
C GLU A 184 4.77 3.53 -15.58
N VAL A 185 4.09 2.76 -16.45
CA VAL A 185 3.19 3.32 -17.50
C VAL A 185 2.04 4.09 -16.88
N TYR A 186 1.52 3.61 -15.76
CA TYR A 186 0.57 4.35 -14.94
C TYR A 186 1.32 5.36 -14.08
N PHE A 187 0.89 6.60 -14.15
CA PHE A 187 1.39 7.62 -13.22
C PHE A 187 0.61 7.54 -11.90
N LEU A 188 -0.70 7.31 -12.01
CA LEU A 188 -1.62 7.22 -10.88
C LEU A 188 -2.87 6.44 -11.27
N PHE A 189 -3.35 5.59 -10.36
CA PHE A 189 -4.47 4.66 -10.47
C PHE A 189 -4.27 3.52 -11.47
N TYR A 190 -4.78 2.36 -11.14
CA TYR A 190 -4.74 1.08 -11.85
C TYR A 190 -3.41 0.31 -11.76
N GLU A 191 -2.32 0.91 -11.30
CA GLU A 191 -1.03 0.21 -11.16
C GLU A 191 -1.10 -1.02 -10.25
N GLU A 192 -1.83 -0.92 -9.12
CA GLU A 192 -2.02 -2.03 -8.19
C GLU A 192 -2.95 -3.11 -8.75
N LEU A 193 -3.93 -2.71 -9.57
CA LEU A 193 -4.83 -3.63 -10.24
C LEU A 193 -4.10 -4.43 -11.32
N ASP A 194 -3.35 -3.74 -12.17
CA ASP A 194 -2.51 -4.36 -13.20
C ASP A 194 -1.49 -5.31 -12.58
N TRP A 195 -0.79 -4.85 -11.53
CA TRP A 195 0.21 -5.69 -10.87
C TRP A 195 -0.42 -6.92 -10.19
N SER A 196 -1.58 -6.79 -9.58
CA SER A 196 -2.34 -7.92 -9.04
C SER A 196 -2.69 -8.95 -10.12
N LEU A 197 -3.04 -8.50 -11.33
CA LEU A 197 -3.29 -9.40 -12.47
C LEU A 197 -2.02 -10.13 -12.89
N GLN A 198 -0.88 -9.44 -12.98
CA GLN A 198 0.41 -10.05 -13.33
C GLN A 198 0.83 -11.10 -12.28
N VAL A 199 0.60 -10.82 -10.99
CA VAL A 199 0.82 -11.78 -9.90
C VAL A 199 -0.06 -13.01 -10.08
N CYS A 200 -1.35 -12.84 -10.39
CA CYS A 200 -2.26 -13.96 -10.64
C CYS A 200 -1.86 -14.78 -11.89
N GLN A 201 -1.47 -14.10 -12.97
CA GLN A 201 -0.99 -14.76 -14.21
C GLN A 201 0.30 -15.55 -14.00
N SER A 202 1.10 -15.16 -13.02
CA SER A 202 2.33 -15.86 -12.62
C SER A 202 2.08 -17.07 -11.70
N GLY A 203 0.80 -17.42 -11.45
CA GLY A 203 0.39 -18.59 -10.68
C GLY A 203 0.18 -18.33 -9.19
N TYR A 204 0.25 -17.09 -8.74
CA TYR A 204 -0.03 -16.72 -7.36
C TYR A 204 -1.50 -16.31 -7.15
N SER A 205 -1.89 -16.15 -5.90
CA SER A 205 -3.19 -15.62 -5.50
C SER A 205 -3.05 -14.35 -4.67
N VAL A 206 -4.09 -13.52 -4.71
CA VAL A 206 -4.20 -12.27 -3.93
C VAL A 206 -5.20 -12.50 -2.80
N TRP A 207 -4.88 -12.05 -1.60
CA TRP A 207 -5.69 -12.28 -0.40
C TRP A 207 -6.00 -11.01 0.37
N TYR A 208 -7.17 -11.04 0.97
CA TYR A 208 -7.63 -10.14 2.01
C TYR A 208 -7.47 -10.83 3.37
N GLU A 209 -6.80 -10.18 4.32
CA GLU A 209 -6.53 -10.71 5.66
C GLU A 209 -7.11 -9.78 6.75
N PRO A 210 -8.29 -10.10 7.29
CA PRO A 210 -8.97 -9.23 8.26
C PRO A 210 -8.40 -9.25 9.68
N ALA A 211 -7.55 -10.22 10.03
CA ALA A 211 -6.85 -10.22 11.32
C ALA A 211 -5.86 -9.04 11.42
N SER A 212 -5.49 -8.47 10.28
CA SER A 212 -4.77 -7.20 10.16
C SER A 212 -5.74 -6.08 9.82
N THR A 213 -5.71 -4.99 10.59
CA THR A 213 -6.55 -3.82 10.34
C THR A 213 -5.70 -2.55 10.41
N VAL A 214 -5.84 -1.69 9.41
CA VAL A 214 -5.20 -0.37 9.34
C VAL A 214 -6.23 0.69 8.99
N PHE A 215 -5.90 1.96 9.25
CA PHE A 215 -6.81 3.09 9.04
C PHE A 215 -6.25 4.04 8.00
N HIS A 216 -7.10 4.49 7.09
CA HIS A 216 -6.73 5.35 5.97
C HIS A 216 -7.45 6.69 6.09
N LYS A 217 -6.72 7.78 6.01
CA LYS A 217 -7.31 9.12 6.01
C LYS A 217 -8.03 9.41 4.69
N GLU A 218 -7.70 8.68 3.62
CA GLU A 218 -8.13 8.93 2.24
C GLU A 218 -7.77 10.36 1.86
N SER A 219 -6.47 10.65 1.96
CA SER A 219 -6.01 12.02 1.96
C SER A 219 -6.34 12.77 0.69
N MET A 220 -6.33 13.98 0.89
CA MET A 220 -6.78 15.12 0.13
C MET A 220 -5.80 15.52 -0.99
N THR A 221 -4.71 14.78 -1.20
CA THR A 221 -3.73 15.09 -2.26
C THR A 221 -4.41 15.13 -3.62
N ILE A 222 -5.38 14.22 -3.85
CA ILE A 222 -6.21 14.25 -5.05
C ILE A 222 -7.68 14.04 -4.68
N LYS A 223 -8.38 15.14 -4.38
CA LYS A 223 -9.81 15.13 -4.01
C LYS A 223 -10.68 14.46 -5.06
N ARG A 224 -11.76 13.80 -4.63
CA ARG A 224 -12.80 13.27 -5.52
C ARG A 224 -13.36 14.41 -6.40
N GLY A 225 -13.52 14.14 -7.69
CA GLY A 225 -14.07 15.10 -8.65
C GLY A 225 -13.10 16.14 -9.20
N THR A 226 -11.81 16.09 -8.86
CA THR A 226 -10.82 16.99 -9.46
C THR A 226 -10.51 16.60 -10.90
N PRO A 227 -10.22 17.58 -11.81
CA PRO A 227 -9.84 17.29 -13.19
C PRO A 227 -8.67 16.33 -13.32
N ILE A 228 -7.66 16.45 -12.47
CA ILE A 228 -6.48 15.58 -12.47
C ILE A 228 -6.85 14.12 -12.14
N ARG A 229 -7.77 13.90 -11.20
CA ARG A 229 -8.27 12.55 -10.86
C ARG A 229 -9.02 11.95 -12.04
N CYS A 230 -9.93 12.73 -12.66
CA CYS A 230 -10.68 12.29 -13.82
C CYS A 230 -9.75 11.94 -15.00
N TYR A 231 -8.74 12.76 -15.24
CA TYR A 231 -7.75 12.54 -16.28
C TYR A 231 -7.03 11.21 -16.10
N TYR A 232 -6.41 10.95 -14.92
CA TYR A 232 -5.65 9.73 -14.71
C TYR A 232 -6.52 8.49 -14.64
N LEU A 233 -7.71 8.54 -14.02
CA LEU A 233 -8.67 7.43 -14.05
C LEU A 233 -9.12 7.05 -15.47
N THR A 234 -9.23 8.04 -16.37
CA THR A 234 -9.61 7.79 -17.77
C THR A 234 -8.42 7.29 -18.59
N ARG A 235 -7.24 7.89 -18.41
CA ARG A 235 -6.02 7.53 -19.12
C ARG A 235 -5.52 6.12 -18.77
N SER A 236 -5.59 5.78 -17.50
CA SER A 236 -5.04 4.51 -16.95
C SER A 236 -5.97 3.32 -17.17
N ARG A 237 -7.23 3.56 -17.52
CA ARG A 237 -8.26 2.53 -17.79
C ARG A 237 -8.19 2.01 -19.23
#